data_117c86e451b67afa66664a7b8a9b948a
#
_entry.id   117c86e451b67afa66664a7b8a9b948a
#
_cell.length_a   1.000
_cell.length_b   1.000
_cell.length_c   1.000
_cell.angle_alpha   90.00
_cell.angle_beta   90.00
_cell.angle_gamma   90.00
#
_symmetry.space_group_name_H-M   'P 1'
#
loop_
_entity.id
_entity.type
_entity.pdbx_description
1 polymer ?
#
loop_
_entity_poly.entity_id
_entity_poly.type
_entity_poly.pdbx_seq_one_letter_code
_entity_poly.pdbx_strand_id
1 'polypeptide(L)'
;MSDQRNSEKCCAGCTSCSSRVVNEPRIKNPLIKAIRELLEHRATWLYLLCDEGKKRGLDPRDFGSAAVRRCGLSQGRDLVKKGGTRSLKGLRKTLFTKPAQWVFEMDIKNCTDDELEIQFHYCPLVKAWQKAGCSDEEISTLCDIAMCGDRGIGAAYGCGLHLPKTIARGDDICHLKYYRKKKSQK
;
A
#
# COMPACT_ATOMS: atom_id res chain seq x y z
N MET A 1 -23.32 -43.69 8.73
CA MET A 1 -22.29 -44.12 9.66
C MET A 1 -20.96 -43.72 9.03
N SER A 2 -20.15 -42.84 9.49
CA SER A 2 -20.01 -42.04 10.69
C SER A 2 -19.23 -40.78 10.32
N ASP A 3 -19.79 -39.71 10.75
CA ASP A 3 -19.24 -38.37 10.79
C ASP A 3 -17.93 -38.35 11.61
N GLN A 4 -16.85 -37.82 11.06
CA GLN A 4 -15.70 -37.40 11.87
C GLN A 4 -15.34 -35.99 11.52
N ARG A 5 -15.96 -35.07 12.26
CA ARG A 5 -15.54 -33.68 12.46
C ARG A 5 -14.13 -33.67 13.08
N ASN A 6 -13.14 -33.25 12.34
CA ASN A 6 -11.85 -32.88 12.91
C ASN A 6 -11.88 -31.36 13.20
N SER A 7 -12.33 -31.02 14.39
CA SER A 7 -12.20 -29.70 14.96
C SER A 7 -10.76 -29.53 15.45
N GLU A 8 -9.89 -28.93 14.65
CA GLU A 8 -8.58 -28.50 15.14
C GLU A 8 -8.75 -27.43 16.19
N LYS A 9 -8.36 -27.80 17.41
CA LYS A 9 -8.36 -26.99 18.61
C LYS A 9 -7.45 -25.78 18.41
N CYS A 10 -8.03 -24.57 18.39
CA CYS A 10 -7.29 -23.38 18.76
C CYS A 10 -6.70 -23.59 20.15
N CYS A 11 -5.38 -23.53 20.27
CA CYS A 11 -4.67 -23.56 21.53
C CYS A 11 -5.12 -22.37 22.39
N ALA A 12 -6.03 -22.61 23.34
CA ALA A 12 -6.29 -21.72 24.44
C ALA A 12 -5.02 -21.68 25.31
N GLY A 13 -4.23 -20.60 25.19
CA GLY A 13 -3.06 -20.43 26.05
C GLY A 13 -1.90 -19.59 25.50
N CYS A 14 -2.05 -18.90 24.39
CA CYS A 14 -1.03 -17.95 23.93
C CYS A 14 -1.42 -16.52 24.32
N THR A 15 -1.11 -16.14 25.56
CA THR A 15 -1.10 -14.75 25.98
C THR A 15 0.00 -14.01 25.24
N SER A 16 -0.41 -12.94 24.50
CA SER A 16 0.43 -11.92 23.84
C SER A 16 1.20 -12.32 22.55
N CYS A 17 0.48 -12.70 21.49
CA CYS A 17 0.99 -12.34 20.17
C CYS A 17 0.45 -10.95 19.83
N SER A 18 1.04 -9.89 20.42
CA SER A 18 0.73 -8.53 19.98
C SER A 18 1.24 -8.36 18.56
N SER A 19 0.34 -7.96 17.64
CA SER A 19 0.75 -7.62 16.27
C SER A 19 1.91 -6.62 16.29
N ARG A 20 2.95 -6.91 15.50
CA ARG A 20 4.08 -5.98 15.30
C ARG A 20 3.68 -4.76 14.48
N VAL A 21 2.55 -4.85 13.78
CA VAL A 21 2.05 -3.79 12.90
C VAL A 21 1.26 -2.77 13.72
N VAL A 22 1.91 -1.66 14.09
CA VAL A 22 1.29 -0.52 14.76
C VAL A 22 0.89 0.53 13.73
N ASN A 23 -0.41 0.89 13.69
CA ASN A 23 -0.93 1.80 12.65
C ASN A 23 -2.14 2.59 13.18
N GLU A 24 -1.88 3.57 14.03
CA GLU A 24 -2.92 4.41 14.63
C GLU A 24 -2.89 5.85 14.10
N PRO A 25 -4.06 6.40 13.69
CA PRO A 25 -4.12 7.75 13.11
C PRO A 25 -3.99 8.83 14.20
N ARG A 26 -3.19 9.85 13.93
CA ARG A 26 -3.06 11.07 14.75
C ARG A 26 -4.12 12.12 14.35
N ILE A 27 -4.42 12.24 13.05
CA ILE A 27 -5.40 13.20 12.54
C ILE A 27 -6.82 12.63 12.73
N LYS A 28 -7.62 13.28 13.59
CA LYS A 28 -9.00 12.90 13.93
C LYS A 28 -10.02 13.89 13.32
N ASN A 29 -9.91 14.18 12.04
CA ASN A 29 -10.84 15.07 11.32
C ASN A 29 -11.93 14.21 10.63
N PRO A 30 -13.24 14.56 10.75
CA PRO A 30 -14.33 13.77 10.16
C PRO A 30 -14.24 13.58 8.65
N LEU A 31 -13.85 14.62 7.89
CA LEU A 31 -13.67 14.53 6.44
C LEU A 31 -12.53 13.58 6.08
N ILE A 32 -11.40 13.70 6.79
CA ILE A 32 -10.25 12.80 6.57
C ILE A 32 -10.62 11.37 6.92
N LYS A 33 -11.40 11.16 7.99
CA LYS A 33 -11.93 9.85 8.36
C LYS A 33 -12.79 9.26 7.24
N ALA A 34 -13.73 10.02 6.67
CA ALA A 34 -14.56 9.56 5.57
C ALA A 34 -13.74 9.15 4.33
N ILE A 35 -12.70 9.93 3.98
CA ILE A 35 -11.80 9.58 2.87
C ILE A 35 -11.01 8.29 3.20
N ARG A 36 -10.56 8.11 4.44
CA ARG A 36 -9.90 6.87 4.87
C ARG A 36 -10.81 5.66 4.74
N GLU A 37 -12.08 5.79 5.12
CA GLU A 37 -13.08 4.71 5.00
C GLU A 37 -13.28 4.26 3.55
N LEU A 38 -13.26 5.18 2.57
CA LEU A 38 -13.29 4.83 1.15
C LEU A 38 -12.03 4.05 0.70
N LEU A 39 -10.88 4.41 1.22
CA LEU A 39 -9.63 3.69 0.94
C LEU A 39 -9.59 2.33 1.65
N GLU A 40 -10.10 2.24 2.86
CA GLU A 40 -10.27 0.99 3.60
C GLU A 40 -11.20 0.04 2.85
N HIS A 41 -12.32 0.53 2.30
CA HIS A 41 -13.23 -0.29 1.48
C HIS A 41 -12.51 -0.86 0.24
N ARG A 42 -11.73 -0.04 -0.47
CA ARG A 42 -10.89 -0.52 -1.59
C ARG A 42 -9.89 -1.58 -1.16
N ALA A 43 -9.26 -1.41 0.00
CA ALA A 43 -8.31 -2.37 0.55
C ALA A 43 -8.99 -3.69 0.96
N THR A 44 -10.21 -3.62 1.49
CA THR A 44 -11.04 -4.78 1.79
C THR A 44 -11.37 -5.57 0.53
N TRP A 45 -11.70 -4.90 -0.58
CA TRP A 45 -11.91 -5.59 -1.87
C TRP A 45 -10.65 -6.34 -2.32
N LEU A 46 -9.48 -5.72 -2.23
CA LEU A 46 -8.23 -6.39 -2.58
C LEU A 46 -8.01 -7.65 -1.74
N TYR A 47 -8.21 -7.55 -0.42
CA TYR A 47 -8.10 -8.69 0.49
C TYR A 47 -9.05 -9.83 0.10
N LEU A 48 -10.34 -9.54 -0.06
CA LEU A 48 -11.35 -10.55 -0.38
C LEU A 48 -11.11 -11.21 -1.74
N LEU A 49 -10.67 -10.45 -2.75
CA LEU A 49 -10.29 -11.01 -4.06
C LEU A 49 -9.07 -11.93 -3.95
N CYS A 50 -8.09 -11.55 -3.14
CA CYS A 50 -6.92 -12.38 -2.88
C CYS A 50 -7.29 -13.67 -2.11
N ASP A 51 -8.16 -13.57 -1.12
CA ASP A 51 -8.66 -14.70 -0.34
C ASP A 51 -9.44 -15.67 -1.22
N GLU A 52 -10.36 -15.17 -2.05
CA GLU A 52 -11.09 -16.00 -3.01
C GLU A 52 -10.19 -16.64 -4.06
N GLY A 53 -9.11 -15.97 -4.46
CA GLY A 53 -8.08 -16.55 -5.33
C GLY A 53 -7.36 -17.72 -4.66
N LYS A 54 -6.94 -17.54 -3.40
CA LYS A 54 -6.30 -18.61 -2.61
C LYS A 54 -7.20 -19.85 -2.49
N LYS A 55 -8.49 -19.67 -2.20
CA LYS A 55 -9.47 -20.77 -2.14
C LYS A 55 -9.57 -21.56 -3.44
N ARG A 56 -9.20 -20.97 -4.57
CA ARG A 56 -9.16 -21.59 -5.91
C ARG A 56 -7.76 -22.08 -6.32
N GLY A 57 -6.82 -22.10 -5.39
CA GLY A 57 -5.44 -22.55 -5.64
C GLY A 57 -4.58 -21.55 -6.42
N LEU A 58 -4.98 -20.28 -6.51
CA LEU A 58 -4.21 -19.25 -7.19
C LEU A 58 -3.31 -18.50 -6.20
N ASP A 59 -2.09 -18.15 -6.61
CA ASP A 59 -1.24 -17.25 -5.82
C ASP A 59 -1.67 -15.80 -6.03
N PRO A 60 -2.13 -15.10 -4.97
CA PRO A 60 -2.50 -13.69 -5.07
C PRO A 60 -1.38 -12.78 -5.58
N ARG A 61 -0.11 -13.14 -5.35
CA ARG A 61 1.03 -12.36 -5.83
C ARG A 61 1.09 -12.33 -7.35
N ASP A 62 0.74 -13.43 -8.03
CA ASP A 62 0.79 -13.50 -9.50
C ASP A 62 -0.26 -12.61 -10.12
N PHE A 63 -1.54 -12.88 -9.89
CA PHE A 63 -2.62 -12.13 -10.54
C PHE A 63 -2.86 -10.75 -9.92
N GLY A 64 -2.76 -10.63 -8.59
CA GLY A 64 -2.98 -9.38 -7.86
C GLY A 64 -1.94 -8.33 -8.19
N SER A 65 -0.65 -8.69 -8.16
CA SER A 65 0.43 -7.77 -8.49
C SER A 65 0.35 -7.27 -9.93
N ALA A 66 0.05 -8.17 -10.88
CA ALA A 66 -0.10 -7.81 -12.29
C ALA A 66 -1.28 -6.83 -12.51
N ALA A 67 -2.44 -7.13 -11.90
CA ALA A 67 -3.64 -6.29 -11.99
C ALA A 67 -3.42 -4.90 -11.36
N VAL A 68 -2.89 -4.85 -10.14
CA VAL A 68 -2.65 -3.59 -9.41
C VAL A 68 -1.58 -2.75 -10.12
N ARG A 69 -0.51 -3.39 -10.66
CA ARG A 69 0.51 -2.69 -11.47
C ARG A 69 -0.09 -2.06 -12.72
N ARG A 70 -0.98 -2.76 -13.43
CA ARG A 70 -1.66 -2.26 -14.63
C ARG A 70 -2.55 -1.06 -14.29
N CYS A 71 -3.29 -1.13 -13.17
CA CYS A 71 -4.07 0.00 -12.65
C CYS A 71 -3.17 1.21 -12.36
N GLY A 72 -2.06 1.01 -11.63
CA GLY A 72 -1.11 2.09 -11.33
C GLY A 72 -0.48 2.71 -12.58
N LEU A 73 -0.16 1.90 -13.59
CA LEU A 73 0.37 2.40 -14.87
C LEU A 73 -0.65 3.29 -15.61
N SER A 74 -1.93 2.90 -15.62
CA SER A 74 -3.02 3.72 -16.18
C SER A 74 -3.14 5.04 -15.44
N GLN A 75 -3.28 4.97 -14.10
CA GLN A 75 -3.35 6.15 -13.24
C GLN A 75 -2.15 7.08 -13.43
N GLY A 76 -0.94 6.52 -13.51
CA GLY A 76 0.28 7.30 -13.73
C GLY A 76 0.28 8.06 -15.05
N ARG A 77 -0.22 7.45 -16.13
CA ARG A 77 -0.38 8.11 -17.44
C ARG A 77 -1.36 9.30 -17.37
N ASP A 78 -2.46 9.14 -16.64
CA ASP A 78 -3.45 10.21 -16.45
C ASP A 78 -2.89 11.35 -15.59
N LEU A 79 -2.10 11.03 -14.56
CA LEU A 79 -1.39 12.01 -13.74
C LEU A 79 -0.35 12.79 -14.57
N VAL A 80 0.39 12.13 -15.47
CA VAL A 80 1.32 12.80 -16.41
C VAL A 80 0.57 13.74 -17.31
N LYS A 81 -0.57 13.32 -17.89
CA LYS A 81 -1.41 14.20 -18.73
C LYS A 81 -1.90 15.42 -17.93
N LYS A 82 -2.45 15.19 -16.74
CA LYS A 82 -2.96 16.24 -15.85
C LYS A 82 -1.88 17.23 -15.43
N GLY A 83 -0.69 16.75 -15.14
CA GLY A 83 0.44 17.58 -14.69
C GLY A 83 1.26 18.22 -15.81
N GLY A 84 1.09 17.77 -17.05
CA GLY A 84 1.86 18.25 -18.22
C GLY A 84 3.36 17.94 -18.15
N THR A 85 3.79 17.08 -17.21
CA THR A 85 5.20 16.79 -16.97
C THR A 85 5.41 15.40 -16.39
N ARG A 86 6.60 14.86 -16.63
CA ARG A 86 7.06 13.61 -15.97
C ARG A 86 8.03 13.87 -14.81
N SER A 87 8.24 15.12 -14.40
CA SER A 87 9.10 15.41 -13.24
C SER A 87 8.50 14.88 -11.95
N LEU A 88 9.33 14.54 -10.97
CA LEU A 88 8.83 14.07 -9.67
C LEU A 88 8.22 15.21 -8.84
N LYS A 89 8.59 16.47 -9.10
CA LYS A 89 7.84 17.65 -8.62
C LYS A 89 6.41 17.67 -9.16
N GLY A 90 6.22 17.28 -10.44
CA GLY A 90 4.90 17.14 -11.05
C GLY A 90 4.09 16.01 -10.39
N LEU A 91 4.68 14.84 -10.18
CA LEU A 91 4.07 13.73 -9.45
C LEU A 91 3.62 14.17 -8.05
N ARG A 92 4.48 14.87 -7.30
CA ARG A 92 4.14 15.39 -5.98
C ARG A 92 2.92 16.32 -6.02
N LYS A 93 2.83 17.22 -7.02
CA LYS A 93 1.70 18.16 -7.15
C LYS A 93 0.40 17.47 -7.52
N THR A 94 0.43 16.42 -8.33
CA THR A 94 -0.77 15.77 -8.86
C THR A 94 -1.29 14.63 -8.00
N LEU A 95 -0.43 13.84 -7.34
CA LEU A 95 -0.79 12.68 -6.53
C LEU A 95 -0.71 12.99 -5.02
N PHE A 96 0.40 13.56 -4.57
CA PHE A 96 0.65 13.82 -3.15
C PHE A 96 0.16 15.21 -2.72
N THR A 97 -1.12 15.47 -3.01
CA THR A 97 -1.82 16.70 -2.65
C THR A 97 -2.01 16.85 -1.13
N LYS A 98 -2.36 18.04 -0.65
CA LYS A 98 -2.58 18.26 0.80
C LYS A 98 -3.59 17.29 1.41
N PRO A 99 -4.79 17.03 0.80
CA PRO A 99 -5.70 16.02 1.32
C PRO A 99 -5.08 14.62 1.40
N ALA A 100 -4.33 14.19 0.37
CA ALA A 100 -3.63 12.91 0.39
C ALA A 100 -2.60 12.84 1.52
N GLN A 101 -1.85 13.94 1.75
CA GLN A 101 -0.89 14.02 2.85
C GLN A 101 -1.58 13.87 4.21
N TRP A 102 -2.74 14.47 4.43
CA TRP A 102 -3.49 14.32 5.68
C TRP A 102 -4.06 12.91 5.86
N VAL A 103 -4.53 12.29 4.79
CA VAL A 103 -5.10 10.93 4.81
C VAL A 103 -4.08 9.91 5.29
N PHE A 104 -2.86 9.96 4.77
CA PHE A 104 -1.77 9.03 5.10
C PHE A 104 -0.77 9.61 6.12
N GLU A 105 -1.03 10.81 6.62
CA GLU A 105 -0.13 11.52 7.57
C GLU A 105 1.31 11.59 7.02
N MET A 106 1.45 12.19 5.83
CA MET A 106 2.71 12.22 5.09
C MET A 106 3.60 13.40 5.42
N ASP A 107 4.89 13.13 5.52
CA ASP A 107 5.97 14.12 5.45
C ASP A 107 6.70 14.01 4.12
N ILE A 108 6.81 15.12 3.40
CA ILE A 108 7.67 15.21 2.22
C ILE A 108 9.08 15.58 2.68
N LYS A 109 10.04 14.67 2.56
CA LYS A 109 11.43 14.85 3.01
C LYS A 109 12.32 15.46 1.94
N ASN A 110 12.12 15.06 0.68
CA ASN A 110 12.85 15.60 -0.47
C ASN A 110 11.93 15.65 -1.68
N CYS A 111 12.07 16.69 -2.51
CA CYS A 111 11.30 16.84 -3.74
C CYS A 111 12.08 17.64 -4.79
N THR A 112 12.73 16.93 -5.68
CA THR A 112 13.41 17.47 -6.87
C THR A 112 12.72 16.96 -8.14
N ASP A 113 13.24 17.29 -9.30
CA ASP A 113 12.72 16.74 -10.56
C ASP A 113 13.03 15.24 -10.73
N ASP A 114 14.09 14.76 -10.09
CA ASP A 114 14.61 13.40 -10.24
C ASP A 114 14.48 12.54 -8.99
N GLU A 115 14.10 13.13 -7.84
CA GLU A 115 13.94 12.42 -6.58
C GLU A 115 12.75 12.97 -5.79
N LEU A 116 11.94 12.05 -5.24
CA LEU A 116 10.83 12.37 -4.34
C LEU A 116 10.83 11.38 -3.19
N GLU A 117 11.04 11.90 -1.99
CA GLU A 117 11.12 11.10 -0.76
C GLU A 117 10.01 11.50 0.19
N ILE A 118 9.23 10.50 0.63
CA ILE A 118 8.03 10.68 1.44
C ILE A 118 8.03 9.65 2.57
N GLN A 119 7.65 10.10 3.77
CA GLN A 119 7.35 9.24 4.91
C GLN A 119 5.86 9.26 5.18
N PHE A 120 5.26 8.09 5.35
CA PHE A 120 3.86 7.91 5.74
C PHE A 120 3.83 7.41 7.17
N HIS A 121 3.07 8.08 8.03
CA HIS A 121 2.92 7.71 9.44
C HIS A 121 1.63 6.94 9.73
N TYR A 122 0.75 6.83 8.73
CA TYR A 122 -0.50 6.08 8.80
C TYR A 122 -0.84 5.51 7.42
N CYS A 123 -1.44 4.32 7.39
CA CYS A 123 -1.91 3.67 6.17
C CYS A 123 -3.34 3.15 6.34
N PRO A 124 -4.35 3.73 5.66
CA PRO A 124 -5.73 3.24 5.73
C PRO A 124 -5.87 1.80 5.18
N LEU A 125 -5.00 1.37 4.24
CA LEU A 125 -5.04 0.02 3.70
C LEU A 125 -4.68 -1.01 4.79
N VAL A 126 -3.57 -0.76 5.50
CA VAL A 126 -3.16 -1.59 6.64
C VAL A 126 -4.26 -1.63 7.71
N LYS A 127 -4.91 -0.48 7.99
CA LYS A 127 -6.01 -0.43 8.96
C LYS A 127 -7.20 -1.32 8.55
N ALA A 128 -7.54 -1.34 7.25
CA ALA A 128 -8.58 -2.22 6.74
C ALA A 128 -8.24 -3.70 6.96
N TRP A 129 -7.01 -4.10 6.65
CA TRP A 129 -6.58 -5.50 6.81
C TRP A 129 -6.49 -5.91 8.28
N GLN A 130 -6.07 -5.00 9.18
CA GLN A 130 -6.14 -5.22 10.62
C GLN A 130 -7.59 -5.44 11.09
N LYS A 131 -8.54 -4.61 10.62
CA LYS A 131 -9.98 -4.76 10.93
C LYS A 131 -10.56 -6.07 10.37
N ALA A 132 -10.04 -6.56 9.26
CA ALA A 132 -10.42 -7.84 8.67
C ALA A 132 -9.82 -9.06 9.40
N GLY A 133 -8.96 -8.85 10.40
CA GLY A 133 -8.31 -9.93 11.16
C GLY A 133 -7.14 -10.60 10.45
N CYS A 134 -6.57 -9.94 9.44
CA CYS A 134 -5.40 -10.48 8.72
C CYS A 134 -4.18 -10.57 9.66
N SER A 135 -3.41 -11.63 9.52
CA SER A 135 -2.12 -11.78 10.21
C SER A 135 -1.09 -10.76 9.70
N ASP A 136 0.00 -10.55 10.45
CA ASP A 136 1.09 -9.64 10.05
C ASP A 136 1.70 -10.06 8.69
N GLU A 137 1.80 -11.38 8.42
CA GLU A 137 2.29 -11.93 7.16
C GLU A 137 1.33 -11.65 5.99
N GLU A 138 0.02 -11.77 6.24
CA GLU A 138 -1.00 -11.44 5.24
C GLU A 138 -1.01 -9.95 4.94
N ILE A 139 -0.92 -9.09 5.96
CA ILE A 139 -0.82 -7.63 5.81
C ILE A 139 0.43 -7.26 4.98
N SER A 140 1.57 -7.88 5.28
CA SER A 140 2.80 -7.68 4.51
C SER A 140 2.64 -8.08 3.03
N THR A 141 2.02 -9.24 2.78
CA THR A 141 1.76 -9.74 1.42
C THR A 141 0.81 -8.81 0.65
N LEU A 142 -0.30 -8.40 1.26
CA LEU A 142 -1.26 -7.48 0.66
C LEU A 142 -0.66 -6.11 0.37
N CYS A 143 0.23 -5.63 1.26
CA CYS A 143 0.98 -4.40 1.04
C CYS A 143 1.92 -4.53 -0.19
N ASP A 144 2.67 -5.62 -0.32
CA ASP A 144 3.55 -5.85 -1.47
C ASP A 144 2.78 -5.85 -2.80
N ILE A 145 1.57 -6.45 -2.82
CA ILE A 145 0.66 -6.43 -3.97
C ILE A 145 0.18 -4.99 -4.24
N ALA A 146 -0.30 -4.28 -3.20
CA ALA A 146 -0.78 -2.90 -3.33
C ALA A 146 0.30 -1.95 -3.85
N MET A 147 1.54 -2.10 -3.38
CA MET A 147 2.69 -1.30 -3.82
C MET A 147 3.09 -1.51 -5.29
N CYS A 148 2.58 -2.56 -5.94
CA CYS A 148 2.70 -2.68 -7.39
C CYS A 148 1.99 -1.55 -8.15
N GLY A 149 0.96 -0.95 -7.56
CA GLY A 149 0.31 0.25 -8.08
C GLY A 149 1.27 1.45 -8.12
N ASP A 150 1.94 1.72 -7.02
CA ASP A 150 2.93 2.81 -6.94
C ASP A 150 4.12 2.58 -7.87
N ARG A 151 4.56 1.34 -8.02
CA ARG A 151 5.57 0.96 -9.05
C ARG A 151 5.05 1.19 -10.47
N GLY A 152 3.75 0.95 -10.72
CA GLY A 152 3.09 1.26 -11.99
C GLY A 152 3.07 2.76 -12.28
N ILE A 153 2.70 3.58 -11.29
CA ILE A 153 2.74 5.04 -11.37
C ILE A 153 4.18 5.51 -11.66
N GLY A 154 5.15 5.01 -10.91
CA GLY A 154 6.57 5.31 -11.12
C GLY A 154 7.02 5.00 -12.54
N ALA A 155 6.61 3.84 -13.09
CA ALA A 155 6.94 3.46 -14.47
C ALA A 155 6.37 4.45 -15.51
N ALA A 156 5.15 4.98 -15.31
CA ALA A 156 4.58 6.00 -16.19
C ALA A 156 5.37 7.32 -16.15
N TYR A 157 5.97 7.66 -15.02
CA TYR A 157 6.86 8.81 -14.86
C TYR A 157 8.31 8.52 -15.29
N GLY A 158 8.65 7.27 -15.64
CA GLY A 158 10.01 6.86 -15.99
C GLY A 158 10.96 6.83 -14.80
N CYS A 159 10.46 6.50 -13.60
CA CYS A 159 11.26 6.39 -12.38
C CYS A 159 11.06 5.04 -11.69
N GLY A 160 12.02 4.66 -10.84
CA GLY A 160 11.92 3.55 -9.92
C GLY A 160 11.28 3.97 -8.59
N LEU A 161 10.89 2.96 -7.80
CA LEU A 161 10.43 3.12 -6.43
C LEU A 161 11.23 2.21 -5.51
N HIS A 162 11.86 2.78 -4.50
CA HIS A 162 12.50 2.07 -3.39
C HIS A 162 11.67 2.23 -2.11
N LEU A 163 11.50 1.13 -1.38
CA LEU A 163 10.68 1.04 -0.18
C LEU A 163 11.46 0.35 0.94
N PRO A 164 12.36 1.07 1.64
CA PRO A 164 13.21 0.47 2.66
C PRO A 164 12.44 0.09 3.93
N LYS A 165 11.35 0.81 4.25
CA LYS A 165 10.51 0.59 5.43
C LYS A 165 9.03 0.59 5.06
N THR A 166 8.25 -0.28 5.70
CA THR A 166 6.79 -0.28 5.59
C THR A 166 6.10 -0.61 6.92
N ILE A 167 5.05 0.15 7.26
CA ILE A 167 4.19 -0.14 8.42
C ILE A 167 3.70 -1.59 8.38
N ALA A 168 3.38 -2.09 7.20
CA ALA A 168 2.93 -3.47 6.98
C ALA A 168 3.94 -4.56 7.40
N ARG A 169 5.21 -4.22 7.55
CA ARG A 169 6.28 -5.13 8.04
C ARG A 169 6.67 -4.88 9.49
N GLY A 170 5.94 -3.99 10.17
CA GLY A 170 6.18 -3.62 11.56
C GLY A 170 7.15 -2.44 11.73
N ASP A 171 7.52 -1.74 10.65
CA ASP A 171 8.24 -0.48 10.78
C ASP A 171 7.31 0.64 11.29
N ASP A 172 7.88 1.66 11.91
CA ASP A 172 7.18 2.84 12.44
C ASP A 172 6.59 3.75 11.36
N ILE A 173 7.10 3.66 10.13
CA ILE A 173 6.69 4.44 8.97
C ILE A 173 6.74 3.61 7.68
N CYS A 174 5.99 4.04 6.64
CA CYS A 174 6.35 3.68 5.27
C CYS A 174 7.29 4.75 4.71
N HIS A 175 8.41 4.33 4.16
CA HIS A 175 9.38 5.23 3.53
C HIS A 175 9.42 4.96 2.02
N LEU A 176 8.89 5.90 1.24
CA LEU A 176 8.81 5.80 -0.21
C LEU A 176 9.85 6.74 -0.84
N LYS A 177 10.63 6.20 -1.75
CA LYS A 177 11.62 6.95 -2.50
C LYS A 177 11.48 6.68 -4.00
N TYR A 178 10.84 7.61 -4.73
CA TYR A 178 10.87 7.62 -6.18
C TYR A 178 12.18 8.23 -6.66
N TYR A 179 12.81 7.62 -7.66
CA TYR A 179 14.11 8.08 -8.17
C TYR A 179 14.26 7.79 -9.66
N ARG A 180 14.98 8.66 -10.38
CA ARG A 180 15.44 8.41 -11.73
C ARG A 180 16.78 7.70 -11.70
N LYS A 181 16.93 6.64 -12.48
CA LYS A 181 18.26 6.07 -12.72
C LYS A 181 19.07 7.11 -13.48
N LYS A 182 20.24 7.48 -12.97
CA LYS A 182 21.22 8.27 -13.75
C LYS A 182 21.50 7.49 -15.03
N LYS A 183 21.39 8.14 -16.20
CA LYS A 183 21.88 7.55 -17.44
C LYS A 183 23.36 7.25 -17.23
N SER A 184 23.76 5.99 -17.37
CA SER A 184 25.17 5.66 -17.48
C SER A 184 25.72 6.44 -18.66
N GLN A 185 26.65 7.36 -18.43
CA GLN A 185 27.42 7.95 -19.52
C GLN A 185 28.21 6.79 -20.12
N LYS A 186 27.84 6.42 -21.36
CA LYS A 186 28.66 5.55 -22.19
C LYS A 186 29.73 6.39 -22.83
#